data_37fa88c678ea40b6bc3f0c07eb4c92e4
#
_entry.id   37fa88c678ea40b6bc3f0c07eb4c92e4
#
_cell.length_a   1.000
_cell.length_b   1.000
_cell.length_c   1.000
_cell.angle_alpha   90.00
_cell.angle_beta   90.00
_cell.angle_gamma   90.00
#
_symmetry.space_group_name_H-M   'P 1'
#
loop_
_entity.id
_entity.type
_entity.pdbx_description
1 polymer ?
#
loop_
_entity_poly.entity_id
_entity_poly.type
_entity_poly.pdbx_seq_one_letter_code
_entity_poly.pdbx_strand_id
1 'polypeptide(L)'
;MSRTPVDEILIGGCFRRGTGTPIVTVDPADGRPITTVHAASPADVDEAARAAADAVAKPAWRDLLPHRRARVLHRIGDLIEEHAAELSALQTADTGKTRTETRALALSAAGTFRYTAAALETAEDSITPSRGPYVTMSVHEPIGVVGAINPWNSPIASDAQKVAPALAGGNAVLLKPAEWTPLVSLAFGRLVHQVLTEEELPTALLSVLPGKGRVVGDAIVTHPLVRRIGFTGGTTTGRAIARTAGDKLVPASLELGGKSPTIVREDADVEQALAGVMFGVFSSSGQSCIAGSRLFVHRSLYDSFVGELVERVRKLRVGPGTDPDTQVAPLVHHRHRDAVAEYVDLARSEGGRVLCGGAIPDGERYAAGAYYLPTVIDGLPNTARTCQEEIFGPVLVVLPYDDEEDLVRQANDSVYGLACGIWTRDAHAAWRLARRIDAGTVWINTYKQFSISTPFGAMKDSGLGTEKGRDLIRSYQRQKSLYWGTDTTPLPWAG
;
A
#
# COMPACT_ATOMS: atom_id res chain seq x y z
N MET A 1 9.39 25.63 -7.21
CA MET A 1 9.37 25.02 -8.57
C MET A 1 8.58 25.95 -9.49
N SER A 2 9.07 26.26 -10.69
CA SER A 2 8.21 26.81 -11.73
C SER A 2 7.01 25.89 -11.87
N ARG A 3 5.81 26.42 -12.15
CA ARG A 3 4.61 25.63 -12.41
C ARG A 3 4.83 24.77 -13.66
N THR A 4 5.54 23.65 -13.51
CA THR A 4 5.70 22.68 -14.60
C THR A 4 4.33 22.05 -14.85
N PRO A 5 3.85 21.99 -16.09
CA PRO A 5 2.54 21.43 -16.40
C PRO A 5 2.42 20.01 -15.82
N VAL A 6 1.36 19.77 -15.04
CA VAL A 6 1.08 18.45 -14.42
C VAL A 6 0.56 17.45 -15.46
N ASP A 7 0.49 17.83 -16.72
CA ASP A 7 -0.04 17.04 -17.84
C ASP A 7 1.02 16.12 -18.51
N GLU A 8 2.30 16.30 -18.17
CA GLU A 8 3.39 15.47 -18.67
C GLU A 8 3.70 14.30 -17.73
N ILE A 9 3.91 13.13 -18.30
CA ILE A 9 4.28 11.89 -17.61
C ILE A 9 5.75 11.55 -17.89
N LEU A 10 6.36 10.73 -17.04
CA LEU A 10 7.77 10.32 -17.16
C LEU A 10 7.86 9.00 -17.91
N ILE A 11 8.39 9.03 -19.13
CA ILE A 11 8.56 7.85 -19.99
C ILE A 11 10.02 7.72 -20.39
N GLY A 12 10.67 6.62 -20.04
CA GLY A 12 12.04 6.34 -20.44
C GLY A 12 13.07 7.41 -20.05
N GLY A 13 12.78 8.16 -18.96
CA GLY A 13 13.64 9.25 -18.48
C GLY A 13 13.33 10.62 -19.08
N CYS A 14 12.28 10.76 -19.89
CA CYS A 14 11.85 12.02 -20.50
C CYS A 14 10.45 12.41 -20.07
N PHE A 15 10.23 13.70 -19.81
CA PHE A 15 8.89 14.24 -19.57
C PHE A 15 8.22 14.56 -20.91
N ARG A 16 7.04 13.99 -21.13
CA ARG A 16 6.22 14.26 -22.30
C ARG A 16 4.77 13.83 -22.04
N ARG A 17 3.87 14.25 -22.91
CA ARG A 17 2.48 13.74 -22.89
C ARG A 17 2.47 12.27 -23.31
N GLY A 18 1.72 11.46 -22.59
CA GLY A 18 1.42 10.09 -23.00
C GLY A 18 0.52 10.07 -24.24
N THR A 19 0.56 8.96 -24.97
CA THR A 19 -0.20 8.77 -26.20
C THR A 19 -1.53 8.02 -25.98
N GLY A 20 -1.87 7.73 -24.71
CA GLY A 20 -3.11 7.08 -24.32
C GLY A 20 -4.28 8.05 -24.10
N THR A 21 -5.41 7.50 -23.67
CA THR A 21 -6.63 8.29 -23.43
C THR A 21 -6.43 9.26 -22.26
N PRO A 22 -6.74 10.55 -22.42
CA PRO A 22 -6.64 11.52 -21.32
C PRO A 22 -7.52 11.13 -20.12
N ILE A 23 -7.02 11.44 -18.92
CA ILE A 23 -7.70 11.24 -17.65
C ILE A 23 -7.92 12.61 -17.02
N VAL A 24 -9.17 12.94 -16.73
CA VAL A 24 -9.51 14.14 -15.94
C VAL A 24 -9.48 13.75 -14.47
N THR A 25 -8.59 14.36 -13.69
CA THR A 25 -8.58 14.21 -12.23
C THR A 25 -9.58 15.20 -11.62
N VAL A 26 -10.26 14.79 -10.57
CA VAL A 26 -11.29 15.59 -9.90
C VAL A 26 -11.02 15.68 -8.41
N ASP A 27 -11.32 16.81 -7.80
CA ASP A 27 -11.29 16.96 -6.35
C ASP A 27 -12.51 16.23 -5.74
N PRO A 28 -12.29 15.22 -4.90
CA PRO A 28 -13.39 14.49 -4.27
C PRO A 28 -14.26 15.35 -3.35
N ALA A 29 -13.75 16.48 -2.88
CA ALA A 29 -14.46 17.35 -1.94
C ALA A 29 -15.61 18.13 -2.61
N ASP A 30 -15.49 18.44 -3.89
CA ASP A 30 -16.49 19.26 -4.59
C ASP A 30 -16.75 18.84 -6.05
N GLY A 31 -16.10 17.74 -6.50
CA GLY A 31 -16.29 17.19 -7.84
C GLY A 31 -15.69 18.03 -8.98
N ARG A 32 -14.97 19.12 -8.67
CA ARG A 32 -14.38 19.98 -9.70
C ARG A 32 -13.17 19.34 -10.35
N PRO A 33 -13.00 19.51 -11.68
CA PRO A 33 -11.79 19.09 -12.36
C PRO A 33 -10.55 19.81 -11.81
N ILE A 34 -9.49 19.04 -11.53
CA ILE A 34 -8.18 19.59 -11.12
C ILE A 34 -7.33 19.83 -12.36
N THR A 35 -7.14 18.79 -13.17
CA THR A 35 -6.34 18.82 -14.40
C THR A 35 -6.64 17.63 -15.30
N THR A 36 -6.10 17.67 -16.53
CA THR A 36 -6.13 16.54 -17.45
C THR A 36 -4.73 15.97 -17.61
N VAL A 37 -4.56 14.68 -17.30
CA VAL A 37 -3.31 13.95 -17.49
C VAL A 37 -3.41 13.11 -18.75
N HIS A 38 -2.46 13.24 -19.67
CA HIS A 38 -2.37 12.38 -20.85
C HIS A 38 -1.78 11.02 -20.41
N ALA A 39 -2.63 10.00 -20.37
CA ALA A 39 -2.25 8.67 -19.92
C ALA A 39 -1.22 8.03 -20.86
N ALA A 40 -0.46 7.06 -20.32
CA ALA A 40 0.37 6.20 -21.14
C ALA A 40 -0.48 5.27 -22.02
N SER A 41 0.06 4.88 -23.18
CA SER A 41 -0.45 3.81 -24.03
C SER A 41 0.40 2.54 -23.86
N PRO A 42 0.00 1.38 -24.41
CA PRO A 42 0.86 0.20 -24.47
C PRO A 42 2.19 0.44 -25.20
N ALA A 43 2.23 1.33 -26.21
CA ALA A 43 3.46 1.70 -26.89
C ALA A 43 4.40 2.53 -25.98
N ASP A 44 3.83 3.43 -25.16
CA ASP A 44 4.61 4.17 -24.15
C ASP A 44 5.18 3.22 -23.08
N VAL A 45 4.45 2.16 -22.72
CA VAL A 45 4.94 1.13 -21.80
C VAL A 45 6.09 0.34 -22.42
N ASP A 46 5.99 -0.05 -23.70
CA ASP A 46 7.09 -0.76 -24.39
C ASP A 46 8.35 0.11 -24.48
N GLU A 47 8.21 1.38 -24.85
CA GLU A 47 9.33 2.34 -24.87
C GLU A 47 9.98 2.46 -23.48
N ALA A 48 9.17 2.68 -22.44
CA ALA A 48 9.64 2.79 -21.05
C ALA A 48 10.36 1.51 -20.58
N ALA A 49 9.84 0.34 -20.94
CA ALA A 49 10.42 -0.95 -20.54
C ALA A 49 11.78 -1.20 -21.22
N ARG A 50 11.92 -0.85 -22.51
CA ARG A 50 13.20 -0.93 -23.22
C ARG A 50 14.22 0.05 -22.64
N ALA A 51 13.84 1.31 -22.46
CA ALA A 51 14.70 2.32 -21.88
C ALA A 51 15.14 1.95 -20.44
N ALA A 52 14.24 1.34 -19.64
CA ALA A 52 14.54 0.83 -18.31
C ALA A 52 15.56 -0.33 -18.34
N ALA A 53 15.41 -1.27 -19.27
CA ALA A 53 16.34 -2.39 -19.45
C ALA A 53 17.74 -1.88 -19.86
N ASP A 54 17.79 -0.94 -20.78
CA ASP A 54 19.05 -0.29 -21.20
C ASP A 54 19.69 0.49 -20.03
N ALA A 55 18.88 1.20 -19.23
CA ALA A 55 19.36 1.96 -18.07
C ALA A 55 20.03 1.06 -17.02
N VAL A 56 19.43 -0.09 -16.71
CA VAL A 56 20.00 -1.08 -15.77
C VAL A 56 21.33 -1.64 -16.29
N ALA A 57 21.50 -1.81 -17.60
CA ALA A 57 22.70 -2.35 -18.22
C ALA A 57 23.86 -1.33 -18.28
N LYS A 58 23.59 -0.02 -18.18
CA LYS A 58 24.62 1.02 -18.22
C LYS A 58 25.61 0.89 -17.07
N PRO A 59 26.95 0.96 -17.32
CA PRO A 59 27.97 0.86 -16.27
C PRO A 59 27.77 1.85 -15.12
N ALA A 60 27.32 3.08 -15.41
CA ALA A 60 27.06 4.10 -14.40
C ALA A 60 26.07 3.65 -13.32
N TRP A 61 25.13 2.74 -13.63
CA TRP A 61 24.20 2.16 -12.67
C TRP A 61 24.56 0.74 -12.27
N ARG A 62 24.85 -0.12 -13.26
CA ARG A 62 25.18 -1.53 -13.04
C ARG A 62 26.34 -1.71 -12.07
N ASP A 63 27.39 -0.90 -12.22
CA ASP A 63 28.64 -1.01 -11.47
C ASP A 63 28.67 -0.03 -10.28
N LEU A 64 27.56 0.69 -10.01
CA LEU A 64 27.44 1.62 -8.88
C LEU A 64 27.47 0.85 -7.56
N LEU A 65 28.47 1.18 -6.74
CA LEU A 65 28.68 0.52 -5.45
C LEU A 65 27.50 0.77 -4.48
N PRO A 66 27.18 -0.19 -3.59
CA PRO A 66 26.03 -0.09 -2.68
C PRO A 66 25.96 1.21 -1.87
N HIS A 67 27.07 1.65 -1.27
CA HIS A 67 27.12 2.89 -0.48
C HIS A 67 26.87 4.16 -1.34
N ARG A 68 27.28 4.16 -2.61
CA ARG A 68 26.97 5.26 -3.53
C ARG A 68 25.50 5.26 -3.91
N ARG A 69 24.91 4.08 -4.14
CA ARG A 69 23.48 3.92 -4.40
C ARG A 69 22.65 4.32 -3.17
N ALA A 70 23.10 4.00 -1.96
CA ALA A 70 22.47 4.44 -0.72
C ALA A 70 22.42 5.97 -0.59
N ARG A 71 23.49 6.69 -1.00
CA ARG A 71 23.46 8.17 -1.04
C ARG A 71 22.38 8.72 -1.97
N VAL A 72 22.20 8.12 -3.15
CA VAL A 72 21.12 8.48 -4.09
C VAL A 72 19.76 8.34 -3.41
N LEU A 73 19.54 7.23 -2.72
CA LEU A 73 18.28 6.99 -1.98
C LEU A 73 18.08 7.99 -0.83
N HIS A 74 19.13 8.31 -0.07
CA HIS A 74 19.08 9.37 0.96
C HIS A 74 18.67 10.70 0.35
N ARG A 75 19.30 11.11 -0.75
CA ARG A 75 18.99 12.38 -1.42
C ARG A 75 17.55 12.42 -1.94
N ILE A 76 17.00 11.30 -2.45
CA ILE A 76 15.58 11.21 -2.83
C ILE A 76 14.70 11.42 -1.58
N GLY A 77 15.03 10.76 -0.46
CA GLY A 77 14.32 10.94 0.81
C GLY A 77 14.33 12.39 1.30
N ASP A 78 15.46 13.08 1.18
CA ASP A 78 15.61 14.48 1.57
C ASP A 78 14.73 15.40 0.71
N LEU A 79 14.73 15.22 -0.62
CA LEU A 79 13.86 16.00 -1.50
C LEU A 79 12.37 15.76 -1.24
N ILE A 80 11.97 14.52 -0.94
CA ILE A 80 10.56 14.23 -0.57
C ILE A 80 10.18 14.99 0.70
N GLU A 81 11.04 15.03 1.70
CA GLU A 81 10.78 15.76 2.95
C GLU A 81 10.78 17.28 2.74
N GLU A 82 11.74 17.82 1.99
CA GLU A 82 11.80 19.23 1.59
C GLU A 82 10.51 19.70 0.90
N HIS A 83 9.91 18.83 0.07
CA HIS A 83 8.66 19.07 -0.67
C HIS A 83 7.40 18.51 -0.01
N ALA A 84 7.47 18.04 1.25
CA ALA A 84 6.36 17.34 1.91
C ALA A 84 5.06 18.17 1.94
N ALA A 85 5.13 19.49 2.08
CA ALA A 85 3.95 20.36 2.09
C ALA A 85 3.27 20.42 0.71
N GLU A 86 4.04 20.50 -0.38
CA GLU A 86 3.54 20.50 -1.76
C GLU A 86 2.93 19.14 -2.12
N LEU A 87 3.65 18.06 -1.83
CA LEU A 87 3.19 16.69 -2.04
C LEU A 87 1.92 16.37 -1.26
N SER A 88 1.83 16.86 -0.01
CA SER A 88 0.62 16.76 0.81
C SER A 88 -0.54 17.50 0.16
N ALA A 89 -0.32 18.69 -0.39
CA ALA A 89 -1.35 19.47 -1.06
C ALA A 89 -1.92 18.75 -2.28
N LEU A 90 -1.04 18.27 -3.15
CA LEU A 90 -1.42 17.51 -4.34
C LEU A 90 -2.21 16.24 -3.97
N GLN A 91 -1.72 15.50 -2.98
CA GLN A 91 -2.38 14.27 -2.55
C GLN A 91 -3.73 14.53 -1.88
N THR A 92 -3.89 15.62 -1.12
CA THR A 92 -5.20 16.01 -0.56
C THR A 92 -6.20 16.34 -1.68
N ALA A 93 -5.79 17.10 -2.68
CA ALA A 93 -6.64 17.44 -3.82
C ALA A 93 -7.07 16.20 -4.61
N ASP A 94 -6.15 15.26 -4.82
CA ASP A 94 -6.33 14.06 -5.65
C ASP A 94 -7.13 12.95 -4.93
N THR A 95 -6.97 12.83 -3.59
CA THR A 95 -7.55 11.73 -2.80
C THR A 95 -8.71 12.16 -1.91
N GLY A 96 -8.88 13.45 -1.66
CA GLY A 96 -9.80 13.99 -0.67
C GLY A 96 -9.31 13.91 0.78
N LYS A 97 -8.25 13.16 1.10
CA LYS A 97 -7.73 12.96 2.47
C LYS A 97 -7.35 14.26 3.17
N THR A 98 -7.37 14.23 4.50
CA THR A 98 -6.93 15.39 5.30
C THR A 98 -5.46 15.72 5.07
N ARG A 99 -5.12 17.02 5.22
CA ARG A 99 -3.72 17.51 5.14
C ARG A 99 -2.80 16.81 6.14
N THR A 100 -3.30 16.49 7.31
CA THR A 100 -2.56 15.77 8.35
C THR A 100 -2.19 14.36 7.88
N GLU A 101 -3.14 13.63 7.30
CA GLU A 101 -2.91 12.28 6.77
C GLU A 101 -1.95 12.30 5.58
N THR A 102 -2.15 13.19 4.62
CA THR A 102 -1.32 13.23 3.41
C THR A 102 0.10 13.71 3.69
N ARG A 103 0.28 14.61 4.68
CA ARG A 103 1.63 14.99 5.17
C ARG A 103 2.34 13.80 5.83
N ALA A 104 1.63 13.04 6.67
CA ALA A 104 2.20 11.83 7.28
C ALA A 104 2.62 10.79 6.22
N LEU A 105 1.86 10.63 5.14
CA LEU A 105 2.21 9.74 4.03
C LEU A 105 3.46 10.23 3.27
N ALA A 106 3.62 11.54 3.04
CA ALA A 106 4.82 12.10 2.42
C ALA A 106 6.06 11.88 3.30
N LEU A 107 5.96 12.14 4.61
CA LEU A 107 7.06 11.89 5.56
C LEU A 107 7.39 10.39 5.69
N SER A 108 6.38 9.52 5.64
CA SER A 108 6.58 8.06 5.59
C SER A 108 7.33 7.64 4.32
N ALA A 109 7.06 8.26 3.18
CA ALA A 109 7.78 8.00 1.94
C ALA A 109 9.26 8.39 2.04
N ALA A 110 9.56 9.58 2.58
CA ALA A 110 10.93 10.03 2.86
C ALA A 110 11.65 9.04 3.79
N GLY A 111 11.00 8.65 4.90
CA GLY A 111 11.53 7.67 5.84
C GLY A 111 11.80 6.30 5.19
N THR A 112 10.95 5.87 4.25
CA THR A 112 11.13 4.61 3.52
C THR A 112 12.41 4.63 2.68
N PHE A 113 12.69 5.71 1.98
CA PHE A 113 13.93 5.85 1.22
C PHE A 113 15.17 5.82 2.13
N ARG A 114 15.14 6.59 3.23
CA ARG A 114 16.26 6.62 4.20
C ARG A 114 16.51 5.27 4.87
N TYR A 115 15.44 4.60 5.31
CA TYR A 115 15.57 3.26 5.88
C TYR A 115 16.13 2.26 4.86
N THR A 116 15.64 2.30 3.63
CA THR A 116 16.11 1.41 2.57
C THR A 116 17.58 1.67 2.24
N ALA A 117 18.03 2.93 2.24
CA ALA A 117 19.44 3.29 2.09
C ALA A 117 20.30 2.68 3.19
N ALA A 118 19.91 2.85 4.46
CA ALA A 118 20.63 2.28 5.60
C ALA A 118 20.64 0.73 5.55
N ALA A 119 19.52 0.11 5.17
CA ALA A 119 19.44 -1.34 5.01
C ALA A 119 20.35 -1.86 3.88
N LEU A 120 20.51 -1.09 2.79
CA LEU A 120 21.43 -1.42 1.71
C LEU A 120 22.89 -1.39 2.15
N GLU A 121 23.29 -0.39 2.94
CA GLU A 121 24.67 -0.29 3.45
C GLU A 121 25.06 -1.42 4.42
N THR A 122 24.07 -2.03 5.06
CA THR A 122 24.25 -3.14 5.99
C THR A 122 23.88 -4.50 5.40
N ALA A 123 23.60 -4.54 4.09
CA ALA A 123 23.30 -5.80 3.41
C ALA A 123 24.57 -6.62 3.19
N GLU A 124 24.49 -7.92 3.50
CA GLU A 124 25.62 -8.85 3.42
C GLU A 124 25.32 -9.96 2.43
N ASP A 125 26.35 -10.39 1.69
CA ASP A 125 26.38 -11.65 0.98
C ASP A 125 27.13 -12.69 1.82
N SER A 126 26.95 -13.99 1.57
CA SER A 126 27.47 -15.03 2.43
C SER A 126 28.53 -15.90 1.74
N ILE A 127 29.56 -16.25 2.53
CA ILE A 127 30.46 -17.37 2.23
C ILE A 127 29.92 -18.57 3.00
N THR A 128 29.56 -19.64 2.27
CA THR A 128 29.01 -20.85 2.87
C THR A 128 30.10 -21.87 3.15
N PRO A 129 29.94 -22.80 4.11
CA PRO A 129 30.93 -23.82 4.41
C PRO A 129 31.24 -24.69 3.19
N SER A 130 32.52 -24.76 2.81
CA SER A 130 32.98 -25.57 1.67
C SER A 130 32.94 -27.08 2.04
N ARG A 131 32.63 -27.89 1.02
CA ARG A 131 32.64 -29.36 1.13
C ARG A 131 33.69 -30.03 0.26
N GLY A 132 34.65 -29.26 -0.25
CA GLY A 132 35.72 -29.71 -1.13
C GLY A 132 36.73 -28.57 -1.38
N PRO A 133 37.67 -28.74 -2.30
CA PRO A 133 38.73 -27.79 -2.60
C PRO A 133 38.14 -26.60 -3.43
N TYR A 134 37.14 -25.89 -2.91
CA TYR A 134 36.50 -24.72 -3.51
C TYR A 134 35.89 -23.83 -2.43
N VAL A 135 35.81 -22.53 -2.69
CA VAL A 135 35.06 -21.56 -1.91
C VAL A 135 33.69 -21.40 -2.53
N THR A 136 32.66 -21.40 -1.71
CA THR A 136 31.28 -21.16 -2.14
C THR A 136 30.78 -19.83 -1.61
N MET A 137 30.19 -19.04 -2.50
CA MET A 137 29.60 -17.74 -2.17
C MET A 137 28.17 -17.68 -2.67
N SER A 138 27.31 -17.03 -1.88
CA SER A 138 25.95 -16.69 -2.29
C SER A 138 25.86 -15.18 -2.39
N VAL A 139 25.64 -14.69 -3.62
CA VAL A 139 25.56 -13.26 -3.94
C VAL A 139 24.18 -12.89 -4.48
N HIS A 140 23.80 -11.63 -4.35
CA HIS A 140 22.53 -11.10 -4.83
C HIS A 140 22.72 -10.13 -5.97
N GLU A 141 21.98 -10.36 -7.06
CA GLU A 141 22.03 -9.56 -8.28
C GLU A 141 20.67 -8.92 -8.59
N PRO A 142 20.64 -7.76 -9.30
CA PRO A 142 19.39 -7.17 -9.73
C PRO A 142 18.53 -8.12 -10.56
N ILE A 143 17.22 -8.01 -10.45
CA ILE A 143 16.26 -8.73 -11.30
C ILE A 143 16.16 -8.08 -12.68
N GLY A 144 16.28 -6.75 -12.76
CA GLY A 144 16.19 -5.96 -13.99
C GLY A 144 15.06 -4.92 -13.95
N VAL A 145 14.02 -5.10 -14.75
CA VAL A 145 12.88 -4.17 -14.78
C VAL A 145 11.76 -4.67 -13.87
N VAL A 146 11.27 -3.80 -13.00
CA VAL A 146 10.18 -4.05 -12.05
C VAL A 146 8.93 -3.29 -12.48
N GLY A 147 7.80 -3.97 -12.57
CA GLY A 147 6.48 -3.34 -12.68
C GLY A 147 5.91 -3.08 -11.28
N ALA A 148 5.62 -1.82 -10.96
CA ALA A 148 5.02 -1.39 -9.71
C ALA A 148 3.64 -0.77 -9.98
N ILE A 149 2.57 -1.40 -9.49
CA ILE A 149 1.19 -0.96 -9.72
C ILE A 149 0.58 -0.63 -8.37
N ASN A 150 0.23 0.63 -8.16
CA ASN A 150 -0.13 1.18 -6.86
C ASN A 150 -1.60 1.59 -6.75
N PRO A 151 -2.15 1.57 -5.52
CA PRO A 151 -3.52 1.94 -5.22
C PRO A 151 -3.67 3.47 -5.13
N TRP A 152 -4.92 3.90 -5.01
CA TRP A 152 -5.29 5.31 -4.90
C TRP A 152 -5.37 5.83 -3.45
N ASN A 153 -5.41 4.96 -2.45
CA ASN A 153 -5.66 5.36 -1.06
C ASN A 153 -4.43 5.89 -0.30
N SER A 154 -3.22 5.53 -0.74
CA SER A 154 -1.97 6.02 -0.13
C SER A 154 -0.85 6.13 -1.19
N PRO A 155 -1.04 6.94 -2.24
CA PRO A 155 -0.21 6.91 -3.44
C PRO A 155 1.28 7.03 -3.14
N ILE A 156 1.74 8.17 -2.58
CA ILE A 156 3.18 8.44 -2.39
C ILE A 156 3.87 7.43 -1.46
N ALA A 157 3.19 6.95 -0.42
CA ALA A 157 3.75 5.96 0.48
C ALA A 157 3.91 4.61 -0.22
N SER A 158 2.93 4.22 -1.05
CA SER A 158 2.99 2.99 -1.87
C SER A 158 4.04 3.09 -2.97
N ASP A 159 4.21 4.28 -3.57
CA ASP A 159 5.27 4.54 -4.54
C ASP A 159 6.65 4.31 -3.92
N ALA A 160 6.89 4.92 -2.77
CA ALA A 160 8.15 4.76 -2.05
C ALA A 160 8.41 3.30 -1.62
N GLN A 161 7.39 2.60 -1.13
CA GLN A 161 7.51 1.20 -0.69
C GLN A 161 7.92 0.24 -1.80
N LYS A 162 7.64 0.55 -3.07
CA LYS A 162 8.05 -0.27 -4.22
C LYS A 162 9.29 0.27 -4.93
N VAL A 163 9.40 1.59 -5.08
CA VAL A 163 10.51 2.22 -5.82
C VAL A 163 11.82 2.17 -5.02
N ALA A 164 11.79 2.47 -3.71
CA ALA A 164 13.02 2.51 -2.92
C ALA A 164 13.75 1.15 -2.87
N PRO A 165 13.09 0.02 -2.53
CA PRO A 165 13.78 -1.28 -2.49
C PRO A 165 14.15 -1.79 -3.90
N ALA A 166 13.38 -1.44 -4.93
CA ALA A 166 13.71 -1.81 -6.30
C ALA A 166 15.00 -1.12 -6.76
N LEU A 167 15.12 0.20 -6.54
CA LEU A 167 16.34 0.96 -6.82
C LEU A 167 17.51 0.49 -5.95
N ALA A 168 17.30 0.23 -4.65
CA ALA A 168 18.31 -0.33 -3.76
C ALA A 168 18.85 -1.66 -4.29
N GLY A 169 17.98 -2.52 -4.79
CA GLY A 169 18.33 -3.80 -5.42
C GLY A 169 19.02 -3.66 -6.78
N GLY A 170 19.19 -2.44 -7.30
CA GLY A 170 19.85 -2.19 -8.58
C GLY A 170 18.94 -2.27 -9.81
N ASN A 171 17.63 -2.25 -9.64
CA ASN A 171 16.64 -2.39 -10.72
C ASN A 171 16.18 -1.03 -11.25
N ALA A 172 15.44 -1.07 -12.38
CA ALA A 172 14.62 0.03 -12.85
C ALA A 172 13.12 -0.26 -12.60
N VAL A 173 12.30 0.78 -12.53
CA VAL A 173 10.89 0.68 -12.16
C VAL A 173 9.98 1.34 -13.19
N LEU A 174 8.96 0.61 -13.62
CA LEU A 174 7.79 1.10 -14.31
C LEU A 174 6.68 1.28 -13.28
N LEU A 175 6.46 2.50 -12.82
CA LEU A 175 5.48 2.85 -11.80
C LEU A 175 4.16 3.22 -12.46
N LYS A 176 3.10 2.48 -12.14
CA LYS A 176 1.74 2.80 -12.55
C LYS A 176 0.92 3.24 -11.34
N PRO A 177 0.69 4.56 -11.17
CA PRO A 177 -0.26 5.05 -10.16
C PRO A 177 -1.70 4.68 -10.53
N ALA A 178 -2.59 4.72 -9.55
CA ALA A 178 -4.02 4.59 -9.81
C ALA A 178 -4.53 5.73 -10.69
N GLU A 179 -5.53 5.44 -11.53
CA GLU A 179 -6.07 6.41 -12.49
C GLU A 179 -6.79 7.60 -11.83
N TRP A 180 -7.32 7.39 -10.62
CA TRP A 180 -8.03 8.45 -9.89
C TRP A 180 -7.09 9.42 -9.16
N THR A 181 -5.85 9.01 -8.86
CA THR A 181 -4.95 9.78 -8.00
C THR A 181 -3.50 9.78 -8.51
N PRO A 182 -3.25 10.22 -9.76
CA PRO A 182 -1.92 10.15 -10.35
C PRO A 182 -1.01 11.31 -9.98
N LEU A 183 -1.55 12.45 -9.47
CA LEU A 183 -0.81 13.72 -9.43
C LEU A 183 0.40 13.68 -8.50
N VAL A 184 0.25 13.11 -7.29
CA VAL A 184 1.36 13.04 -6.35
C VAL A 184 2.45 12.08 -6.84
N SER A 185 2.09 10.99 -7.54
CA SER A 185 3.08 10.07 -8.13
C SER A 185 3.86 10.72 -9.28
N LEU A 186 3.22 11.60 -10.07
CA LEU A 186 3.89 12.39 -11.09
C LEU A 186 4.88 13.38 -10.46
N ALA A 187 4.48 14.06 -9.38
CA ALA A 187 5.37 14.94 -8.63
C ALA A 187 6.54 14.16 -8.00
N PHE A 188 6.27 13.01 -7.39
CA PHE A 188 7.29 12.08 -6.88
C PHE A 188 8.29 11.67 -7.98
N GLY A 189 7.81 11.31 -9.16
CA GLY A 189 8.65 10.96 -10.30
C GLY A 189 9.60 12.09 -10.72
N ARG A 190 9.15 13.37 -10.61
CA ARG A 190 10.01 14.54 -10.88
C ARG A 190 11.16 14.66 -9.88
N LEU A 191 10.90 14.43 -8.58
CA LEU A 191 11.92 14.48 -7.54
C LEU A 191 12.97 13.37 -7.74
N VAL A 192 12.53 12.15 -8.06
CA VAL A 192 13.45 11.04 -8.35
C VAL A 192 14.28 11.33 -9.61
N HIS A 193 13.64 11.82 -10.69
CA HIS A 193 14.33 12.21 -11.92
C HIS A 193 15.38 13.32 -11.69
N GLN A 194 15.05 14.30 -10.84
CA GLN A 194 15.97 15.36 -10.46
C GLN A 194 17.25 14.80 -9.83
N VAL A 195 17.12 13.91 -8.84
CA VAL A 195 18.28 13.30 -8.16
C VAL A 195 19.09 12.46 -9.13
N LEU A 196 18.45 11.66 -9.99
CA LEU A 196 19.16 10.85 -10.98
C LEU A 196 19.96 11.74 -11.96
N THR A 197 19.43 12.90 -12.32
CA THR A 197 20.11 13.88 -13.17
C THR A 197 21.28 14.57 -12.43
N GLU A 198 21.09 15.00 -11.19
CA GLU A 198 22.11 15.61 -10.33
C GLU A 198 23.30 14.66 -10.09
N GLU A 199 23.04 13.35 -9.98
CA GLU A 199 24.06 12.31 -9.75
C GLU A 199 24.60 11.70 -11.07
N GLU A 200 24.26 12.27 -12.23
CA GLU A 200 24.67 11.82 -13.57
C GLU A 200 24.31 10.34 -13.85
N LEU A 201 23.20 9.87 -13.30
CA LEU A 201 22.70 8.51 -13.45
C LEU A 201 21.65 8.40 -14.56
N PRO A 202 21.42 7.20 -15.11
CA PRO A 202 20.38 7.01 -16.13
C PRO A 202 18.99 7.38 -15.59
N THR A 203 18.35 8.40 -16.17
CA THR A 203 17.03 8.88 -15.74
C THR A 203 15.89 7.91 -16.04
N ALA A 204 16.10 6.97 -16.99
CA ALA A 204 15.15 5.91 -17.32
C ALA A 204 15.05 4.78 -16.25
N LEU A 205 15.76 4.90 -15.12
CA LEU A 205 15.59 4.01 -13.96
C LEU A 205 14.21 4.13 -13.33
N LEU A 206 13.48 5.22 -13.58
CA LEU A 206 12.09 5.35 -13.20
C LEU A 206 11.28 5.88 -14.38
N SER A 207 10.14 5.24 -14.66
CA SER A 207 9.06 5.78 -15.47
C SER A 207 7.78 5.83 -14.64
N VAL A 208 6.96 6.88 -14.82
CA VAL A 208 5.66 7.05 -14.15
C VAL A 208 4.59 7.07 -15.23
N LEU A 209 3.79 6.01 -15.27
CA LEU A 209 2.90 5.65 -16.38
C LEU A 209 1.43 5.60 -15.90
N PRO A 210 0.75 6.75 -15.69
CA PRO A 210 -0.65 6.76 -15.32
C PRO A 210 -1.51 6.21 -16.47
N GLY A 211 -2.63 5.58 -16.11
CA GLY A 211 -3.57 5.04 -17.09
C GLY A 211 -4.49 4.00 -16.48
N LYS A 212 -5.48 3.56 -17.26
CA LYS A 212 -6.43 2.52 -16.84
C LYS A 212 -5.71 1.19 -16.57
N GLY A 213 -6.13 0.50 -15.50
CA GLY A 213 -5.55 -0.79 -15.11
C GLY A 213 -5.52 -1.80 -16.24
N ARG A 214 -6.64 -1.95 -16.98
CA ARG A 214 -6.79 -2.87 -18.12
C ARG A 214 -6.02 -2.46 -19.40
N VAL A 215 -5.35 -1.33 -19.40
CA VAL A 215 -4.55 -0.87 -20.56
C VAL A 215 -3.09 -0.83 -20.15
N VAL A 216 -2.73 0.08 -19.25
CA VAL A 216 -1.34 0.29 -18.83
C VAL A 216 -0.89 -0.78 -17.84
N GLY A 217 -1.77 -1.19 -16.91
CA GLY A 217 -1.46 -2.26 -15.96
C GLY A 217 -1.21 -3.59 -16.66
N ASP A 218 -2.11 -3.99 -17.56
CA ASP A 218 -1.96 -5.23 -18.34
C ASP A 218 -0.72 -5.18 -19.23
N ALA A 219 -0.44 -4.03 -19.88
CA ALA A 219 0.77 -3.86 -20.69
C ALA A 219 2.05 -4.03 -19.86
N ILE A 220 2.10 -3.52 -18.61
CA ILE A 220 3.26 -3.73 -17.71
C ILE A 220 3.37 -5.19 -17.28
N VAL A 221 2.26 -5.79 -16.83
CA VAL A 221 2.26 -7.16 -16.28
C VAL A 221 2.64 -8.19 -17.33
N THR A 222 2.17 -8.01 -18.57
CA THR A 222 2.45 -8.93 -19.68
C THR A 222 3.79 -8.69 -20.39
N HIS A 223 4.42 -7.52 -20.18
CA HIS A 223 5.64 -7.13 -20.90
C HIS A 223 6.80 -8.09 -20.65
N PRO A 224 7.50 -8.60 -21.69
CA PRO A 224 8.53 -9.62 -21.54
C PRO A 224 9.76 -9.15 -20.76
N LEU A 225 10.11 -7.86 -20.81
CA LEU A 225 11.23 -7.29 -20.06
C LEU A 225 10.92 -7.06 -18.58
N VAL A 226 9.65 -7.03 -18.16
CA VAL A 226 9.28 -6.93 -16.74
C VAL A 226 9.51 -8.28 -16.07
N ARG A 227 10.42 -8.31 -15.11
CA ARG A 227 10.93 -9.54 -14.46
C ARG A 227 10.48 -9.69 -13.00
N ARG A 228 9.77 -8.72 -12.46
CA ARG A 228 9.10 -8.75 -11.16
C ARG A 228 7.89 -7.84 -11.17
N ILE A 229 6.84 -8.20 -10.45
CA ILE A 229 5.63 -7.40 -10.30
C ILE A 229 5.38 -7.13 -8.82
N GLY A 230 5.20 -5.85 -8.46
CA GLY A 230 4.66 -5.41 -7.18
C GLY A 230 3.28 -4.80 -7.41
N PHE A 231 2.26 -5.31 -6.74
CA PHE A 231 0.88 -4.82 -6.87
C PHE A 231 0.27 -4.59 -5.50
N THR A 232 -0.42 -3.46 -5.34
CA THR A 232 -1.30 -3.19 -4.20
C THR A 232 -2.66 -2.75 -4.74
N GLY A 233 -3.74 -3.45 -4.31
CA GLY A 233 -5.09 -3.16 -4.80
C GLY A 233 -6.09 -4.26 -4.49
N GLY A 234 -7.19 -4.33 -5.25
CA GLY A 234 -8.27 -5.29 -5.01
C GLY A 234 -7.89 -6.74 -5.30
N THR A 235 -8.40 -7.67 -4.50
CA THR A 235 -8.08 -9.10 -4.52
C THR A 235 -8.36 -9.77 -5.89
N THR A 236 -9.45 -9.40 -6.57
CA THR A 236 -9.77 -9.93 -7.90
C THR A 236 -8.68 -9.61 -8.93
N THR A 237 -8.19 -8.36 -8.92
CA THR A 237 -7.08 -7.92 -9.80
C THR A 237 -5.78 -8.59 -9.41
N GLY A 238 -5.49 -8.72 -8.10
CA GLY A 238 -4.30 -9.41 -7.61
C GLY A 238 -4.24 -10.86 -8.07
N ARG A 239 -5.36 -11.58 -8.01
CA ARG A 239 -5.45 -12.96 -8.54
C ARG A 239 -5.19 -13.05 -10.05
N ALA A 240 -5.67 -12.08 -10.84
CA ALA A 240 -5.39 -12.03 -12.28
C ALA A 240 -3.89 -11.79 -12.56
N ILE A 241 -3.29 -10.86 -11.82
CA ILE A 241 -1.85 -10.57 -11.91
C ILE A 241 -1.02 -11.78 -11.49
N ALA A 242 -1.41 -12.49 -10.41
CA ALA A 242 -0.72 -13.72 -9.98
C ALA A 242 -0.69 -14.79 -11.06
N ARG A 243 -1.81 -15.00 -11.77
CA ARG A 243 -1.86 -15.94 -12.90
C ARG A 243 -0.88 -15.55 -14.01
N THR A 244 -0.91 -14.29 -14.44
CA THR A 244 0.01 -13.80 -15.48
C THR A 244 1.48 -13.86 -15.04
N ALA A 245 1.77 -13.56 -13.78
CA ALA A 245 3.12 -13.68 -13.23
C ALA A 245 3.60 -15.14 -13.21
N GLY A 246 2.70 -16.08 -12.85
CA GLY A 246 2.95 -17.51 -12.89
C GLY A 246 3.24 -18.02 -14.32
N ASP A 247 2.45 -17.60 -15.31
CA ASP A 247 2.65 -17.94 -16.71
C ASP A 247 4.01 -17.43 -17.25
N LYS A 248 4.47 -16.29 -16.73
CA LYS A 248 5.77 -15.69 -17.08
C LYS A 248 6.94 -16.22 -16.24
N LEU A 249 6.68 -16.99 -15.19
CA LEU A 249 7.68 -17.42 -14.20
C LEU A 249 8.45 -16.23 -13.58
N VAL A 250 7.73 -15.15 -13.24
CA VAL A 250 8.31 -13.98 -12.57
C VAL A 250 7.74 -13.85 -11.16
N PRO A 251 8.56 -13.45 -10.16
CA PRO A 251 8.07 -13.23 -8.81
C PRO A 251 7.08 -12.07 -8.76
N ALA A 252 6.03 -12.23 -7.94
CA ALA A 252 5.06 -11.18 -7.64
C ALA A 252 4.92 -10.99 -6.13
N SER A 253 4.85 -9.72 -5.68
CA SER A 253 4.34 -9.37 -4.35
C SER A 253 2.99 -8.68 -4.50
N LEU A 254 2.01 -9.14 -3.74
CA LEU A 254 0.63 -8.70 -3.84
C LEU A 254 0.15 -8.29 -2.44
N GLU A 255 -0.21 -7.03 -2.27
CA GLU A 255 -0.87 -6.52 -1.08
C GLU A 255 -2.32 -6.20 -1.46
N LEU A 256 -3.25 -6.95 -0.87
CA LEU A 256 -4.64 -6.99 -1.32
C LEU A 256 -5.60 -6.52 -0.23
N GLY A 257 -6.88 -6.85 -0.40
CA GLY A 257 -7.93 -6.43 0.51
C GLY A 257 -7.88 -7.07 1.90
N GLY A 258 -8.68 -6.55 2.80
CA GLY A 258 -8.82 -7.05 4.15
C GLY A 258 -10.22 -6.87 4.72
N LYS A 259 -10.56 -7.68 5.71
CA LYS A 259 -11.75 -7.54 6.57
C LYS A 259 -11.32 -7.73 8.02
N SER A 260 -10.40 -6.88 8.45
CA SER A 260 -9.65 -7.03 9.69
C SER A 260 -10.54 -7.03 10.92
N PRO A 261 -10.40 -8.02 11.83
CA PRO A 261 -11.06 -7.99 13.11
C PRO A 261 -10.39 -7.00 14.06
N THR A 262 -11.21 -6.31 14.86
CA THR A 262 -10.79 -5.60 16.07
C THR A 262 -11.49 -6.24 17.26
N ILE A 263 -10.74 -6.60 18.29
CA ILE A 263 -11.22 -7.39 19.43
C ILE A 263 -11.13 -6.54 20.69
N VAL A 264 -12.24 -6.39 21.40
CA VAL A 264 -12.32 -5.72 22.70
C VAL A 264 -12.71 -6.76 23.74
N ARG A 265 -11.75 -7.09 24.62
CA ARG A 265 -11.95 -8.06 25.70
C ARG A 265 -12.65 -7.42 26.90
N GLU A 266 -13.17 -8.27 27.79
CA GLU A 266 -13.87 -7.91 29.04
C GLU A 266 -13.04 -7.03 29.98
N ASP A 267 -11.71 -7.14 29.92
CA ASP A 267 -10.73 -6.43 30.75
C ASP A 267 -10.09 -5.22 30.05
N ALA A 268 -10.53 -4.88 28.83
CA ALA A 268 -9.96 -3.80 28.05
C ALA A 268 -10.09 -2.43 28.74
N ASP A 269 -9.15 -1.54 28.50
CA ASP A 269 -9.34 -0.13 28.78
C ASP A 269 -10.34 0.45 27.79
N VAL A 270 -11.55 0.73 28.23
CA VAL A 270 -12.68 1.14 27.38
C VAL A 270 -12.37 2.44 26.62
N GLU A 271 -11.74 3.43 27.30
CA GLU A 271 -11.42 4.72 26.67
C GLU A 271 -10.38 4.57 25.54
N GLN A 272 -9.33 3.82 25.81
CA GLN A 272 -8.33 3.52 24.80
C GLN A 272 -8.89 2.68 23.66
N ALA A 273 -9.71 1.68 23.96
CA ALA A 273 -10.33 0.82 22.97
C ALA A 273 -11.27 1.61 22.04
N LEU A 274 -12.14 2.48 22.60
CA LEU A 274 -13.02 3.35 21.82
C LEU A 274 -12.24 4.26 20.87
N ALA A 275 -11.21 4.94 21.38
CA ALA A 275 -10.36 5.81 20.54
C ALA A 275 -9.66 5.01 19.44
N GLY A 276 -9.11 3.85 19.77
CA GLY A 276 -8.39 2.99 18.82
C GLY A 276 -9.29 2.35 17.77
N VAL A 277 -10.49 1.88 18.15
CA VAL A 277 -11.50 1.37 17.21
C VAL A 277 -11.93 2.46 16.24
N MET A 278 -12.27 3.66 16.74
CA MET A 278 -12.65 4.78 15.88
C MET A 278 -11.55 5.17 14.91
N PHE A 279 -10.32 5.31 15.40
CA PHE A 279 -9.16 5.59 14.55
C PHE A 279 -8.92 4.46 13.55
N GLY A 280 -9.02 3.21 13.98
CA GLY A 280 -8.78 2.01 13.17
C GLY A 280 -9.70 1.92 11.95
N VAL A 281 -10.94 2.36 12.04
CA VAL A 281 -11.91 2.26 10.95
C VAL A 281 -12.20 3.58 10.26
N PHE A 282 -12.33 4.71 10.98
CA PHE A 282 -12.80 5.96 10.38
C PHE A 282 -11.67 6.88 9.88
N SER A 283 -10.42 6.74 10.35
CA SER A 283 -9.30 7.44 9.73
C SER A 283 -9.17 7.04 8.27
N SER A 284 -8.76 7.98 7.43
CA SER A 284 -8.76 7.84 5.97
C SER A 284 -10.14 7.51 5.39
N SER A 285 -11.21 7.87 6.10
CA SER A 285 -12.61 7.57 5.73
C SER A 285 -12.86 6.08 5.48
N GLY A 286 -12.18 5.21 6.23
CA GLY A 286 -12.27 3.76 6.07
C GLY A 286 -11.59 3.19 4.82
N GLN A 287 -10.98 4.02 3.99
CA GLN A 287 -10.32 3.63 2.74
C GLN A 287 -8.91 3.06 2.99
N SER A 288 -8.87 1.99 3.76
CA SER A 288 -7.63 1.34 4.19
C SER A 288 -7.80 -0.18 4.21
N CYS A 289 -6.88 -0.90 3.59
CA CYS A 289 -6.87 -2.37 3.58
C CYS A 289 -6.81 -2.98 4.99
N ILE A 290 -6.23 -2.24 5.94
CA ILE A 290 -6.14 -2.62 7.35
C ILE A 290 -7.25 -2.01 8.22
N ALA A 291 -8.32 -1.46 7.65
CA ALA A 291 -9.43 -0.94 8.46
C ALA A 291 -10.00 -2.04 9.34
N GLY A 292 -10.12 -1.78 10.65
CA GLY A 292 -10.71 -2.71 11.62
C GLY A 292 -12.23 -2.74 11.50
N SER A 293 -12.73 -3.18 10.35
CA SER A 293 -14.12 -3.04 9.94
C SER A 293 -15.08 -4.08 10.52
N ARG A 294 -14.55 -5.15 11.18
CA ARG A 294 -15.30 -6.07 12.03
C ARG A 294 -14.87 -5.87 13.48
N LEU A 295 -15.76 -5.37 14.33
CA LEU A 295 -15.49 -5.16 15.74
C LEU A 295 -16.16 -6.26 16.57
N PHE A 296 -15.35 -7.08 17.23
CA PHE A 296 -15.78 -8.09 18.20
C PHE A 296 -15.70 -7.52 19.61
N VAL A 297 -16.83 -7.43 20.31
CA VAL A 297 -16.90 -6.92 21.67
C VAL A 297 -17.39 -8.04 22.60
N HIS A 298 -16.67 -8.27 23.70
CA HIS A 298 -17.11 -9.24 24.70
C HIS A 298 -18.50 -8.87 25.23
N ARG A 299 -19.39 -9.84 25.38
CA ARG A 299 -20.81 -9.62 25.69
C ARG A 299 -21.02 -8.76 26.95
N SER A 300 -20.16 -8.91 27.95
CA SER A 300 -20.30 -8.13 29.20
C SER A 300 -20.11 -6.62 29.01
N LEU A 301 -19.41 -6.20 27.95
CA LEU A 301 -19.20 -4.79 27.63
C LEU A 301 -20.07 -4.29 26.46
N TYR A 302 -20.73 -5.20 25.74
CA TYR A 302 -21.32 -4.94 24.43
C TYR A 302 -22.24 -3.70 24.42
N ASP A 303 -23.28 -3.69 25.24
CA ASP A 303 -24.30 -2.63 25.22
C ASP A 303 -23.69 -1.27 25.58
N SER A 304 -22.89 -1.21 26.64
CA SER A 304 -22.26 0.03 27.10
C SER A 304 -21.22 0.54 26.13
N PHE A 305 -20.36 -0.35 25.60
CA PHE A 305 -19.32 0.00 24.65
C PHE A 305 -19.90 0.48 23.31
N VAL A 306 -20.88 -0.25 22.76
CA VAL A 306 -21.52 0.10 21.49
C VAL A 306 -22.32 1.39 21.61
N GLY A 307 -23.03 1.60 22.73
CA GLY A 307 -23.75 2.84 23.00
C GLY A 307 -22.82 4.06 22.99
N GLU A 308 -21.72 3.99 23.74
CA GLU A 308 -20.71 5.06 23.79
C GLU A 308 -20.01 5.26 22.44
N LEU A 309 -19.67 4.18 21.74
CA LEU A 309 -19.08 4.23 20.40
C LEU A 309 -19.97 5.00 19.42
N VAL A 310 -21.26 4.70 19.38
CA VAL A 310 -22.24 5.36 18.50
C VAL A 310 -22.33 6.86 18.81
N GLU A 311 -22.39 7.23 20.09
CA GLU A 311 -22.43 8.65 20.49
C GLU A 311 -21.16 9.41 20.08
N ARG A 312 -19.99 8.78 20.14
CA ARG A 312 -18.72 9.38 19.67
C ARG A 312 -18.64 9.46 18.16
N VAL A 313 -19.09 8.41 17.46
CA VAL A 313 -19.08 8.37 15.99
C VAL A 313 -19.98 9.47 15.40
N ARG A 314 -21.14 9.74 16.00
CA ARG A 314 -22.04 10.84 15.60
C ARG A 314 -21.39 12.22 15.68
N LYS A 315 -20.38 12.40 16.54
CA LYS A 315 -19.66 13.67 16.75
C LYS A 315 -18.47 13.85 15.80
N LEU A 316 -18.12 12.85 15.00
CA LEU A 316 -17.02 12.97 14.04
C LEU A 316 -17.34 14.05 13.01
N ARG A 317 -16.39 14.97 12.84
CA ARG A 317 -16.52 16.09 11.90
C ARG A 317 -16.21 15.62 10.47
N VAL A 318 -17.25 15.61 9.63
CA VAL A 318 -17.15 15.32 8.21
C VAL A 318 -16.93 16.64 7.46
N GLY A 319 -15.94 16.68 6.56
CA GLY A 319 -15.64 17.90 5.83
C GLY A 319 -14.54 17.70 4.77
N PRO A 320 -14.16 18.77 4.03
CA PRO A 320 -13.09 18.71 3.05
C PRO A 320 -11.74 18.47 3.73
N GLY A 321 -10.86 17.73 3.07
CA GLY A 321 -9.52 17.41 3.61
C GLY A 321 -8.60 18.63 3.82
N THR A 322 -8.98 19.78 3.28
CA THR A 322 -8.29 21.06 3.47
C THR A 322 -8.67 21.78 4.76
N ASP A 323 -9.79 21.42 5.39
CA ASP A 323 -10.23 21.96 6.67
C ASP A 323 -9.49 21.23 7.80
N PRO A 324 -8.76 21.97 8.67
CA PRO A 324 -7.97 21.36 9.75
C PRO A 324 -8.81 20.63 10.80
N ASP A 325 -10.10 20.95 10.91
CA ASP A 325 -11.02 20.33 11.85
C ASP A 325 -11.66 19.04 11.33
N THR A 326 -11.49 18.73 10.05
CA THR A 326 -12.03 17.52 9.44
C THR A 326 -11.38 16.27 10.01
N GLN A 327 -12.19 15.32 10.44
CA GLN A 327 -11.77 13.99 10.89
C GLN A 327 -12.11 12.90 9.86
N VAL A 328 -13.22 13.05 9.14
CA VAL A 328 -13.63 12.14 8.07
C VAL A 328 -13.79 12.95 6.79
N ALA A 329 -12.88 12.73 5.88
CA ALA A 329 -12.81 13.41 4.59
C ALA A 329 -13.70 12.71 3.54
N PRO A 330 -13.92 13.27 2.33
CA PRO A 330 -14.67 12.59 1.30
C PRO A 330 -14.01 11.27 0.88
N LEU A 331 -14.79 10.36 0.32
CA LEU A 331 -14.29 9.20 -0.40
C LEU A 331 -13.65 9.64 -1.71
N VAL A 332 -12.74 8.85 -2.24
CA VAL A 332 -11.90 9.23 -3.40
C VAL A 332 -12.70 9.61 -4.65
N HIS A 333 -13.90 9.10 -4.82
CA HIS A 333 -14.73 9.34 -6.01
C HIS A 333 -16.20 8.98 -5.75
N HIS A 334 -17.14 9.66 -6.41
CA HIS A 334 -18.58 9.38 -6.29
C HIS A 334 -18.93 7.91 -6.54
N ARG A 335 -18.36 7.31 -7.57
CA ARG A 335 -18.58 5.90 -7.87
C ARG A 335 -18.20 4.98 -6.71
N HIS A 336 -17.14 5.33 -5.97
CA HIS A 336 -16.74 4.56 -4.79
C HIS A 336 -17.67 4.82 -3.61
N ARG A 337 -18.11 6.07 -3.41
CA ARG A 337 -19.14 6.42 -2.42
C ARG A 337 -20.42 5.61 -2.62
N ASP A 338 -20.87 5.53 -3.88
CA ASP A 338 -22.10 4.82 -4.22
C ASP A 338 -21.96 3.32 -3.96
N ALA A 339 -20.81 2.71 -4.26
CA ALA A 339 -20.51 1.32 -3.90
C ALA A 339 -20.50 1.09 -2.38
N VAL A 340 -20.01 2.04 -1.57
CA VAL A 340 -20.10 1.98 -0.11
C VAL A 340 -21.55 2.05 0.37
N ALA A 341 -22.37 2.92 -0.25
CA ALA A 341 -23.79 3.01 0.07
C ALA A 341 -24.55 1.71 -0.23
N GLU A 342 -24.24 1.07 -1.38
CA GLU A 342 -24.82 -0.24 -1.74
C GLU A 342 -24.52 -1.33 -0.68
N TYR A 343 -23.35 -1.32 -0.05
CA TYR A 343 -23.03 -2.24 1.05
C TYR A 343 -23.83 -1.94 2.32
N VAL A 344 -24.15 -0.68 2.61
CA VAL A 344 -25.01 -0.33 3.75
C VAL A 344 -26.46 -0.75 3.49
N ASP A 345 -26.94 -0.64 2.25
CA ASP A 345 -28.26 -1.13 1.84
C ASP A 345 -28.30 -2.67 1.87
N LEU A 346 -27.23 -3.33 1.44
CA LEU A 346 -27.07 -4.77 1.58
C LEU A 346 -27.18 -5.18 3.05
N ALA A 347 -26.48 -4.50 3.97
CA ALA A 347 -26.54 -4.78 5.39
C ALA A 347 -27.97 -4.72 5.94
N ARG A 348 -28.75 -3.69 5.54
CA ARG A 348 -30.18 -3.59 5.90
C ARG A 348 -30.98 -4.77 5.38
N SER A 349 -30.74 -5.19 4.14
CA SER A 349 -31.42 -6.34 3.53
C SER A 349 -31.05 -7.68 4.17
N GLU A 350 -29.83 -7.77 4.74
CA GLU A 350 -29.35 -8.94 5.50
C GLU A 350 -29.86 -8.95 6.96
N GLY A 351 -30.67 -7.95 7.36
CA GLY A 351 -31.25 -7.84 8.70
C GLY A 351 -30.42 -7.01 9.69
N GLY A 352 -29.35 -6.37 9.24
CA GLY A 352 -28.53 -5.48 10.05
C GLY A 352 -29.23 -4.18 10.41
N ARG A 353 -28.92 -3.66 11.60
CA ARG A 353 -29.44 -2.38 12.11
C ARG A 353 -28.35 -1.31 11.98
N VAL A 354 -28.64 -0.25 11.26
CA VAL A 354 -27.74 0.93 11.19
C VAL A 354 -27.96 1.78 12.44
N LEU A 355 -26.99 1.78 13.35
CA LEU A 355 -27.07 2.50 14.62
C LEU A 355 -26.78 4.00 14.48
N CYS A 356 -25.92 4.36 13.51
CA CYS A 356 -25.66 5.75 13.08
C CYS A 356 -25.09 5.81 11.68
N GLY A 357 -25.13 6.96 11.03
CA GLY A 357 -24.65 7.17 9.69
C GLY A 357 -25.54 6.53 8.61
N GLY A 358 -24.92 5.85 7.65
CA GLY A 358 -25.61 5.12 6.59
C GLY A 358 -26.27 6.00 5.53
N ALA A 359 -25.76 7.22 5.34
CA ALA A 359 -26.28 8.19 4.38
C ALA A 359 -25.19 9.17 3.90
N ILE A 360 -25.48 9.88 2.84
CA ILE A 360 -24.76 11.09 2.45
C ILE A 360 -25.12 12.18 3.46
N PRO A 361 -24.17 13.00 3.96
CA PRO A 361 -24.49 14.07 4.89
C PRO A 361 -25.38 15.14 4.22
N ASP A 362 -26.32 15.68 5.00
CA ASP A 362 -27.20 16.76 4.55
C ASP A 362 -26.49 18.09 4.42
N GLY A 363 -26.97 18.94 3.49
CA GLY A 363 -26.49 20.30 3.29
C GLY A 363 -25.75 20.52 1.98
N GLU A 364 -25.88 21.74 1.46
CA GLU A 364 -25.34 22.16 0.15
C GLU A 364 -23.83 21.93 0.01
N ARG A 365 -23.08 22.11 1.10
CA ARG A 365 -21.62 21.94 1.10
C ARG A 365 -21.14 20.51 0.79
N TYR A 366 -22.01 19.51 0.93
CA TYR A 366 -21.69 18.12 0.66
C TYR A 366 -22.24 17.61 -0.69
N ALA A 367 -23.16 18.36 -1.30
CA ALA A 367 -23.93 17.91 -2.46
C ALA A 367 -23.05 17.54 -3.66
N ALA A 368 -21.97 18.29 -3.89
CA ALA A 368 -21.06 18.08 -5.01
C ALA A 368 -19.86 17.15 -4.68
N GLY A 369 -19.66 16.82 -3.41
CA GLY A 369 -18.54 15.98 -2.96
C GLY A 369 -18.90 14.51 -2.76
N ALA A 370 -17.90 13.67 -2.67
CA ALA A 370 -18.06 12.23 -2.47
C ALA A 370 -18.14 11.85 -0.98
N TYR A 371 -18.89 12.59 -0.19
CA TYR A 371 -19.01 12.38 1.25
C TYR A 371 -19.94 11.22 1.60
N TYR A 372 -19.61 10.52 2.70
CA TYR A 372 -20.45 9.49 3.31
C TYR A 372 -20.28 9.52 4.84
N LEU A 373 -21.37 9.42 5.59
CA LEU A 373 -21.34 9.48 7.05
C LEU A 373 -20.65 8.24 7.64
N PRO A 374 -19.81 8.39 8.68
CA PRO A 374 -19.32 7.28 9.48
C PRO A 374 -20.49 6.43 9.99
N THR A 375 -20.43 5.13 9.72
CA THR A 375 -21.55 4.21 9.85
C THR A 375 -21.21 3.07 10.79
N VAL A 376 -22.09 2.79 11.75
CA VAL A 376 -22.01 1.64 12.66
C VAL A 376 -23.23 0.76 12.44
N ILE A 377 -23.01 -0.54 12.25
CA ILE A 377 -24.03 -1.55 11.97
C ILE A 377 -23.91 -2.67 13.00
N ASP A 378 -25.03 -3.15 13.52
CA ASP A 378 -25.08 -4.35 14.36
C ASP A 378 -26.15 -5.34 13.89
N GLY A 379 -26.29 -6.46 14.61
CA GLY A 379 -27.35 -7.45 14.39
C GLY A 379 -27.10 -8.41 13.22
N LEU A 380 -25.95 -8.30 12.52
CA LEU A 380 -25.58 -9.23 11.46
C LEU A 380 -24.85 -10.46 12.03
N PRO A 381 -25.04 -11.66 11.47
CA PRO A 381 -24.15 -12.78 11.72
C PRO A 381 -22.81 -12.56 11.00
N ASN A 382 -21.71 -13.12 11.52
CA ASN A 382 -20.39 -13.00 10.88
C ASN A 382 -20.36 -13.55 9.43
N THR A 383 -21.29 -14.44 9.08
CA THR A 383 -21.45 -15.03 7.73
C THR A 383 -22.13 -14.11 6.72
N ALA A 384 -22.73 -12.99 7.15
CA ALA A 384 -23.32 -12.01 6.24
C ALA A 384 -22.27 -11.46 5.26
N ARG A 385 -22.65 -11.20 4.01
CA ARG A 385 -21.72 -10.62 3.01
C ARG A 385 -21.12 -9.31 3.48
N THR A 386 -21.91 -8.48 4.15
CA THR A 386 -21.41 -7.21 4.74
C THR A 386 -20.29 -7.45 5.75
N CYS A 387 -20.27 -8.60 6.45
CA CYS A 387 -19.20 -8.98 7.38
C CYS A 387 -18.02 -9.68 6.70
N GLN A 388 -18.20 -10.23 5.51
CA GLN A 388 -17.19 -11.02 4.79
C GLN A 388 -16.49 -10.24 3.69
N GLU A 389 -17.16 -9.34 3.00
CA GLU A 389 -16.63 -8.60 1.85
C GLU A 389 -16.02 -7.26 2.28
N GLU A 390 -14.96 -6.84 1.60
CA GLU A 390 -14.28 -5.56 1.83
C GLU A 390 -15.13 -4.40 1.30
N ILE A 391 -15.55 -3.48 2.19
CA ILE A 391 -16.36 -2.30 1.83
C ILE A 391 -15.47 -1.12 1.40
N PHE A 392 -14.31 -0.97 2.04
CA PHE A 392 -13.33 0.08 1.81
C PHE A 392 -13.87 1.51 2.01
N GLY A 393 -14.72 1.67 3.02
CA GLY A 393 -15.39 2.91 3.39
C GLY A 393 -15.60 3.04 4.90
N PRO A 394 -16.17 4.15 5.40
CA PRO A 394 -16.31 4.44 6.81
C PRO A 394 -17.47 3.62 7.45
N VAL A 395 -17.41 2.30 7.32
CA VAL A 395 -18.46 1.37 7.79
C VAL A 395 -17.86 0.33 8.72
N LEU A 396 -18.41 0.25 9.92
CA LEU A 396 -18.06 -0.67 10.98
C LEU A 396 -19.20 -1.62 11.26
N VAL A 397 -18.95 -2.93 11.30
CA VAL A 397 -19.89 -3.93 11.79
C VAL A 397 -19.47 -4.38 13.17
N VAL A 398 -20.41 -4.43 14.13
CA VAL A 398 -20.17 -4.83 15.51
C VAL A 398 -20.79 -6.19 15.77
N LEU A 399 -20.01 -7.08 16.36
CA LEU A 399 -20.33 -8.47 16.61
C LEU A 399 -20.08 -8.79 18.11
N PRO A 400 -21.05 -9.33 18.85
CA PRO A 400 -20.80 -9.82 20.20
C PRO A 400 -20.08 -11.17 20.16
N TYR A 401 -19.31 -11.47 21.22
CA TYR A 401 -18.80 -12.81 21.47
C TYR A 401 -18.84 -13.12 22.97
N ASP A 402 -18.89 -14.41 23.33
CA ASP A 402 -19.03 -14.87 24.71
C ASP A 402 -17.75 -15.53 25.23
N ASP A 403 -17.03 -16.30 24.39
CA ASP A 403 -15.82 -16.99 24.78
C ASP A 403 -14.72 -16.87 23.72
N GLU A 404 -13.48 -17.18 24.13
CA GLU A 404 -12.29 -17.01 23.30
C GLU A 404 -12.26 -17.99 22.10
N GLU A 405 -12.80 -19.21 22.23
CA GLU A 405 -12.81 -20.18 21.15
C GLU A 405 -13.75 -19.75 20.02
N ASP A 406 -14.94 -19.29 20.39
CA ASP A 406 -15.91 -18.72 19.44
C ASP A 406 -15.38 -17.46 18.78
N LEU A 407 -14.74 -16.57 19.55
CA LEU A 407 -14.08 -15.38 19.04
C LEU A 407 -13.03 -15.71 17.98
N VAL A 408 -12.10 -16.62 18.29
CA VAL A 408 -11.02 -17.01 17.35
C VAL A 408 -11.59 -17.62 16.09
N ARG A 409 -12.60 -18.50 16.23
CA ARG A 409 -13.30 -19.10 15.09
C ARG A 409 -13.92 -18.02 14.20
N GLN A 410 -14.69 -17.08 14.76
CA GLN A 410 -15.34 -16.02 14.00
C GLN A 410 -14.34 -15.01 13.40
N ALA A 411 -13.31 -14.62 14.14
CA ALA A 411 -12.29 -13.68 13.66
C ALA A 411 -11.54 -14.24 12.45
N ASN A 412 -11.22 -15.55 12.47
CA ASN A 412 -10.55 -16.25 11.39
C ASN A 412 -11.48 -16.72 10.26
N ASP A 413 -12.80 -16.71 10.46
CA ASP A 413 -13.80 -17.04 9.45
C ASP A 413 -13.94 -15.89 8.46
N SER A 414 -12.96 -15.79 7.57
CA SER A 414 -12.85 -14.84 6.47
C SER A 414 -11.81 -15.34 5.47
N VAL A 415 -11.99 -15.02 4.21
CA VAL A 415 -10.98 -15.27 3.17
C VAL A 415 -9.75 -14.37 3.35
N TYR A 416 -9.86 -13.31 4.13
CA TYR A 416 -8.81 -12.34 4.40
C TYR A 416 -7.99 -12.67 5.64
N GLY A 417 -6.77 -12.14 5.69
CA GLY A 417 -5.86 -12.27 6.83
C GLY A 417 -4.78 -11.18 6.84
N LEU A 418 -5.19 -9.89 6.75
CA LEU A 418 -4.22 -8.79 6.65
C LEU A 418 -3.80 -8.26 8.03
N ALA A 419 -4.76 -7.83 8.83
CA ALA A 419 -4.48 -7.20 10.12
C ALA A 419 -5.51 -7.55 11.20
N CYS A 420 -5.13 -7.32 12.47
CA CYS A 420 -5.99 -7.46 13.64
C CYS A 420 -5.60 -6.44 14.71
N GLY A 421 -6.57 -5.94 15.47
CA GLY A 421 -6.37 -5.18 16.70
C GLY A 421 -6.91 -5.92 17.91
N ILE A 422 -6.18 -5.90 19.04
CA ILE A 422 -6.59 -6.55 20.29
C ILE A 422 -6.49 -5.55 21.44
N TRP A 423 -7.57 -5.37 22.19
CA TRP A 423 -7.63 -4.50 23.34
C TRP A 423 -7.87 -5.32 24.60
N THR A 424 -6.88 -5.35 25.51
CA THR A 424 -6.88 -6.12 26.77
C THR A 424 -5.80 -5.59 27.71
N ARG A 425 -5.99 -5.73 29.01
CA ARG A 425 -4.96 -5.47 30.03
C ARG A 425 -4.17 -6.76 30.38
N ASP A 426 -4.63 -7.92 29.96
CA ASP A 426 -3.96 -9.19 30.17
C ASP A 426 -2.92 -9.47 29.06
N ALA A 427 -1.63 -9.29 29.38
CA ALA A 427 -0.53 -9.51 28.44
C ALA A 427 -0.44 -10.98 27.96
N HIS A 428 -0.81 -11.95 28.80
CA HIS A 428 -0.80 -13.37 28.43
C HIS A 428 -1.92 -13.69 27.45
N ALA A 429 -3.11 -13.15 27.69
CA ALA A 429 -4.23 -13.28 26.75
C ALA A 429 -3.93 -12.58 25.41
N ALA A 430 -3.35 -11.37 25.45
CA ALA A 430 -2.92 -10.66 24.25
C ALA A 430 -1.97 -11.51 23.39
N TRP A 431 -0.94 -12.07 24.01
CA TRP A 431 0.04 -12.93 23.32
C TRP A 431 -0.61 -14.19 22.74
N ARG A 432 -1.43 -14.88 23.53
CA ARG A 432 -2.11 -16.11 23.11
C ARG A 432 -3.05 -15.85 21.93
N LEU A 433 -3.88 -14.82 21.99
CA LEU A 433 -4.79 -14.42 20.91
C LEU A 433 -4.04 -14.01 19.67
N ALA A 434 -3.01 -13.15 19.78
CA ALA A 434 -2.25 -12.67 18.64
C ALA A 434 -1.66 -13.83 17.81
N ARG A 435 -1.31 -14.95 18.43
CA ARG A 435 -0.79 -16.12 17.74
C ARG A 435 -1.86 -17.03 17.14
N ARG A 436 -3.10 -16.86 17.51
CA ARG A 436 -4.26 -17.67 17.04
C ARG A 436 -5.04 -16.98 15.92
N ILE A 437 -4.85 -15.68 15.73
CA ILE A 437 -5.53 -14.94 14.68
C ILE A 437 -4.71 -15.00 13.38
N ASP A 438 -5.37 -15.38 12.29
CA ASP A 438 -4.80 -15.45 10.94
C ASP A 438 -4.67 -14.01 10.36
N ALA A 439 -3.68 -13.28 10.82
CA ALA A 439 -3.39 -11.93 10.35
C ALA A 439 -1.88 -11.70 10.24
N GLY A 440 -1.46 -11.07 9.13
CA GLY A 440 -0.04 -10.74 8.92
C GLY A 440 0.48 -9.68 9.88
N THR A 441 -0.39 -8.81 10.39
CA THR A 441 -0.06 -7.78 11.39
C THR A 441 -1.07 -7.78 12.52
N VAL A 442 -0.59 -7.86 13.77
CA VAL A 442 -1.45 -7.77 14.96
C VAL A 442 -0.97 -6.63 15.85
N TRP A 443 -1.88 -5.71 16.16
CA TRP A 443 -1.65 -4.64 17.12
C TRP A 443 -2.31 -4.96 18.46
N ILE A 444 -1.61 -4.68 19.55
CA ILE A 444 -2.11 -4.85 20.91
C ILE A 444 -2.15 -3.48 21.58
N ASN A 445 -3.31 -3.06 22.05
CA ASN A 445 -3.58 -1.77 22.68
C ASN A 445 -3.15 -0.55 21.85
N THR A 446 -3.10 -0.70 20.53
CA THR A 446 -2.87 0.33 19.53
C THR A 446 -3.46 -0.08 18.20
N TYR A 447 -3.50 0.80 17.20
CA TYR A 447 -3.93 0.46 15.83
C TYR A 447 -3.25 1.35 14.78
N LYS A 448 -3.03 0.80 13.56
CA LYS A 448 -2.42 1.50 12.42
C LYS A 448 -1.04 2.14 12.72
N GLN A 449 -0.35 1.70 13.77
CA GLN A 449 1.02 2.11 14.02
C GLN A 449 1.97 1.28 13.16
N PHE A 450 2.72 1.95 12.29
CA PHE A 450 3.66 1.29 11.39
C PHE A 450 5.09 1.67 11.72
N SER A 451 5.95 0.67 11.69
CA SER A 451 7.38 0.87 11.57
C SER A 451 7.83 0.45 10.17
N ILE A 452 8.69 1.24 9.53
CA ILE A 452 9.25 0.92 8.23
C ILE A 452 10.15 -0.33 8.34
N SER A 453 10.77 -0.53 9.50
CA SER A 453 11.67 -1.65 9.78
C SER A 453 10.95 -2.98 10.09
N THR A 454 9.63 -2.94 10.32
CA THR A 454 8.84 -4.15 10.60
C THR A 454 8.24 -4.68 9.31
N PRO A 455 8.41 -5.95 8.98
CA PRO A 455 7.80 -6.57 7.81
C PRO A 455 6.27 -6.38 7.83
N PHE A 456 5.71 -6.10 6.67
CA PHE A 456 4.28 -6.06 6.44
C PHE A 456 3.94 -7.09 5.38
N GLY A 457 3.14 -8.07 5.74
CA GLY A 457 2.71 -9.13 4.85
C GLY A 457 1.30 -9.56 5.20
N ALA A 458 0.74 -10.39 4.35
CA ALA A 458 -0.62 -10.85 4.46
C ALA A 458 -0.68 -12.38 4.58
N MET A 459 -1.77 -12.86 5.15
CA MET A 459 -2.18 -14.27 5.11
C MET A 459 -3.40 -14.43 4.20
N LYS A 460 -3.69 -15.64 3.79
CA LYS A 460 -4.86 -16.01 2.96
C LYS A 460 -4.94 -15.13 1.69
N ASP A 461 -6.14 -14.71 1.34
CA ASP A 461 -6.42 -13.91 0.14
C ASP A 461 -6.06 -12.41 0.27
N SER A 462 -5.49 -12.01 1.39
CA SER A 462 -5.01 -10.63 1.59
C SER A 462 -3.66 -10.36 0.94
N GLY A 463 -2.95 -11.37 0.45
CA GLY A 463 -1.74 -11.10 -0.31
C GLY A 463 -0.79 -12.27 -0.49
N LEU A 464 0.32 -11.97 -1.15
CA LEU A 464 1.43 -12.87 -1.42
C LEU A 464 2.75 -12.11 -1.28
N GLY A 465 3.68 -12.64 -0.49
CA GLY A 465 4.95 -12.00 -0.21
C GLY A 465 4.86 -11.00 0.95
N THR A 466 5.86 -10.14 1.05
CA THR A 466 6.00 -9.20 2.17
C THR A 466 6.55 -7.88 1.66
N GLU A 467 6.08 -6.79 2.21
CA GLU A 467 6.63 -5.44 2.02
C GLU A 467 7.25 -4.94 3.34
N LYS A 468 8.06 -3.87 3.28
CA LYS A 468 8.81 -3.31 4.41
C LYS A 468 9.81 -4.29 5.05
N GLY A 469 10.45 -3.85 6.13
CA GLY A 469 11.45 -4.64 6.82
C GLY A 469 12.81 -4.69 6.12
N ARG A 470 13.80 -5.24 6.84
CA ARG A 470 15.20 -5.27 6.40
C ARG A 470 15.40 -6.08 5.12
N ASP A 471 14.68 -7.19 5.00
CA ASP A 471 14.91 -8.15 3.93
C ASP A 471 14.19 -7.80 2.62
N LEU A 472 13.45 -6.67 2.60
CA LEU A 472 12.68 -6.27 1.43
C LEU A 472 13.55 -6.11 0.18
N ILE A 473 14.79 -5.57 0.30
CA ILE A 473 15.71 -5.41 -0.82
C ILE A 473 16.00 -6.76 -1.49
N ARG A 474 16.17 -7.83 -0.70
CA ARG A 474 16.41 -9.19 -1.19
C ARG A 474 15.28 -9.71 -2.09
N SER A 475 14.05 -9.30 -1.82
CA SER A 475 12.91 -9.66 -2.67
C SER A 475 12.94 -9.04 -4.06
N TYR A 476 13.75 -7.99 -4.26
CA TYR A 476 14.01 -7.33 -5.54
C TYR A 476 15.33 -7.76 -6.20
N GLN A 477 15.93 -8.83 -5.69
CA GLN A 477 17.17 -9.41 -6.20
C GLN A 477 16.97 -10.90 -6.46
N ARG A 478 17.83 -11.46 -7.29
CA ARG A 478 17.97 -12.91 -7.46
C ARG A 478 19.25 -13.38 -6.81
N GLN A 479 19.17 -14.51 -6.15
CA GLN A 479 20.32 -15.16 -5.53
C GLN A 479 21.10 -15.96 -6.59
N LYS A 480 22.43 -15.85 -6.55
CA LYS A 480 23.34 -16.61 -7.40
C LYS A 480 24.39 -17.30 -6.55
N SER A 481 24.65 -18.57 -6.81
CA SER A 481 25.73 -19.32 -6.19
C SER A 481 26.98 -19.29 -7.06
N LEU A 482 28.12 -18.95 -6.46
CA LEU A 482 29.41 -18.96 -7.08
C LEU A 482 30.26 -20.05 -6.42
N TYR A 483 30.93 -20.86 -7.24
CA TYR A 483 31.88 -21.87 -6.82
C TYR A 483 33.24 -21.52 -7.41
N TRP A 484 34.20 -21.26 -6.54
CA TRP A 484 35.57 -20.93 -6.96
C TRP A 484 36.50 -22.05 -6.52
N GLY A 485 37.01 -22.83 -7.49
CA GLY A 485 37.97 -23.89 -7.25
C GLY A 485 39.28 -23.34 -6.66
N THR A 486 39.76 -23.95 -5.57
CA THR A 486 41.02 -23.61 -4.90
C THR A 486 42.12 -24.63 -5.19
N ASP A 487 41.79 -25.72 -5.87
CA ASP A 487 42.71 -26.74 -6.33
C ASP A 487 42.88 -26.63 -7.85
N THR A 488 44.09 -26.69 -8.33
CA THR A 488 44.45 -26.66 -9.77
C THR A 488 44.59 -28.06 -10.38
N THR A 489 44.38 -29.10 -9.57
CA THR A 489 44.42 -30.49 -10.06
C THR A 489 43.27 -30.71 -11.07
N PRO A 490 43.54 -31.27 -12.26
CA PRO A 490 42.51 -31.60 -13.24
C PRO A 490 41.44 -32.53 -12.64
N LEU A 491 40.16 -32.30 -13.01
CA LEU A 491 39.08 -33.18 -12.56
C LEU A 491 39.29 -34.61 -13.05
N PRO A 492 39.24 -35.62 -12.20
CA PRO A 492 39.55 -37.01 -12.52
C PRO A 492 38.70 -37.62 -13.62
N TRP A 493 37.52 -37.03 -13.89
CA TRP A 493 36.58 -37.55 -14.89
C TRP A 493 37.04 -37.31 -16.33
N ALA A 494 37.93 -36.36 -16.55
CA ALA A 494 38.32 -35.93 -17.90
C ALA A 494 39.71 -36.50 -18.35
N GLY A 495 40.37 -37.26 -17.48
CA GLY A 495 41.72 -37.71 -17.75
C GLY A 495 41.94 -39.16 -17.52
#